data_c7fc3bd036d44828e9acb52bcf2033af
#
_entry.id   c7fc3bd036d44828e9acb52bcf2033af
#
_cell.length_a   1.000
_cell.length_b   1.000
_cell.length_c   1.000
_cell.angle_alpha   90.00
_cell.angle_beta   90.00
_cell.angle_gamma   90.00
#
_symmetry.space_group_name_H-M   'P 1'
#
loop_
_entity.id
_entity.type
_entity.pdbx_description
1 polymer ?
#
loop_
_entity_poly.entity_id
_entity_poly.type
_entity_poly.pdbx_seq_one_letter_code
_entity_poly.pdbx_strand_id
1 'polypeptide(L)'
;MSTSPASPRVVARQACDICRIRKRKCTFISEDNIFWTNTPEASMICDNCKKSDLQCTFNIPSKVRGPKRKTDYQFIVQGSSALSETNEGPSPSPSNSFAASGSSITSYAEPFDSPGSCILPFATDVLFSRDLVRFILSDYLTYVYPLIPVIHRPSFKVDLDANRDLYDEDFLSLLISLCAATVALLPSRFQTYRDFSSPLLFQTRSEMTGFCYKINQSFRSTTFFDTVNHQKWASSFLLGVAFHQTGNNNLWRMLEVESMQLLRLLEVQKVSSYTGLDAIEVQLRKKAFWLMFYGYVHQMHNLRNERLTFLDPVLSCEIRFEDLMPAPVDDEYISTSGILACPESEIAQSLTSGFNVHSRIFLAALKSPGSDAYRHCICSHIKDPALRLESRRERLYHLKYILNSILPAYRPWNKSVTPTIPFDAVDLANFQRDVIRANIHVTHLWLQVMLLDQIDALRSRSDDTSRSENLAFCDEREDVSRQFLDLLNSLGQPSLEPNGLSLVSWYLVYLKISFFYTNTRFKGL
;
A
#
# COMPACT_ATOMS: atom_id res chain seq x y z
N MET A 1 16.18 -58.03 19.44
CA MET A 1 16.37 -56.69 20.04
C MET A 1 16.03 -55.65 18.98
N SER A 2 14.80 -55.16 19.01
CA SER A 2 14.30 -54.14 18.07
C SER A 2 14.54 -52.77 18.68
N THR A 3 15.38 -51.98 18.03
CA THR A 3 15.64 -50.58 18.39
C THR A 3 14.52 -49.72 17.81
N SER A 4 13.67 -49.18 18.68
CA SER A 4 12.66 -48.18 18.30
C SER A 4 13.34 -46.89 17.78
N PRO A 5 12.80 -46.23 16.75
CA PRO A 5 13.32 -44.96 16.25
C PRO A 5 13.15 -43.86 17.30
N ALA A 6 14.21 -43.10 17.55
CA ALA A 6 14.21 -41.97 18.48
C ALA A 6 13.32 -40.85 17.98
N SER A 7 12.36 -40.39 18.78
CA SER A 7 11.45 -39.26 18.48
C SER A 7 12.24 -37.98 18.17
N PRO A 8 11.81 -37.16 17.21
CA PRO A 8 12.49 -35.93 16.82
C PRO A 8 12.50 -34.91 17.95
N ARG A 9 13.69 -34.39 18.30
CA ARG A 9 13.87 -33.36 19.33
C ARG A 9 13.77 -31.96 18.73
N VAL A 10 12.92 -31.14 19.31
CA VAL A 10 12.73 -29.72 18.89
C VAL A 10 13.52 -28.81 19.83
N VAL A 11 14.29 -27.85 19.28
CA VAL A 11 15.05 -26.86 20.06
C VAL A 11 14.11 -25.71 20.42
N ALA A 12 14.05 -25.32 21.70
CA ALA A 12 13.24 -24.21 22.18
C ALA A 12 13.66 -22.88 21.57
N ARG A 13 12.67 -22.06 21.19
CA ARG A 13 12.89 -20.65 20.75
C ARG A 13 13.51 -19.80 21.86
N GLN A 14 13.11 -20.03 23.10
CA GLN A 14 13.65 -19.41 24.29
C GLN A 14 14.09 -20.51 25.25
N ALA A 15 15.36 -20.50 25.68
CA ALA A 15 15.85 -21.49 26.66
C ALA A 15 15.31 -21.16 28.04
N CYS A 16 14.92 -22.18 28.82
CA CYS A 16 14.54 -22.03 30.22
C CYS A 16 15.70 -21.48 31.07
N ASP A 17 15.40 -20.92 32.22
CA ASP A 17 16.38 -20.23 33.08
C ASP A 17 17.58 -21.08 33.42
N ILE A 18 17.35 -22.34 33.80
CA ILE A 18 18.42 -23.31 34.12
C ILE A 18 19.30 -23.63 32.91
N CYS A 19 18.69 -23.92 31.75
CA CYS A 19 19.46 -24.18 30.52
C CYS A 19 20.26 -22.95 30.06
N ARG A 20 19.70 -21.73 30.26
CA ARG A 20 20.38 -20.47 29.99
C ARG A 20 21.58 -20.23 30.89
N ILE A 21 21.43 -20.42 32.19
CA ILE A 21 22.52 -20.27 33.17
C ILE A 21 23.63 -21.29 32.88
N ARG A 22 23.26 -22.52 32.57
CA ARG A 22 24.21 -23.62 32.27
C ARG A 22 24.74 -23.61 30.83
N LYS A 23 24.34 -22.63 29.99
CA LYS A 23 24.71 -22.49 28.55
C LYS A 23 24.48 -23.76 27.73
N ARG A 24 23.40 -24.53 28.03
CA ARG A 24 23.03 -25.74 27.31
C ARG A 24 21.85 -25.50 26.35
N LYS A 25 21.76 -26.31 25.28
CA LYS A 25 20.59 -26.27 24.38
C LYS A 25 19.36 -26.78 25.15
N CYS A 26 18.27 -26.01 25.12
CA CYS A 26 16.99 -26.38 25.70
C CYS A 26 16.16 -27.11 24.65
N THR A 27 15.85 -28.39 24.85
CA THR A 27 15.14 -29.26 23.91
C THR A 27 13.91 -29.87 24.56
N PHE A 28 12.88 -30.14 23.72
CA PHE A 28 11.64 -30.82 24.10
C PHE A 28 11.43 -32.01 23.17
N ILE A 29 10.88 -33.11 23.69
CA ILE A 29 10.41 -34.23 22.87
C ILE A 29 9.03 -33.87 22.36
N SER A 30 8.87 -33.89 21.03
CA SER A 30 7.59 -33.62 20.39
C SER A 30 6.80 -34.93 20.29
N GLU A 31 5.80 -35.09 21.13
CA GLU A 31 4.83 -36.19 21.00
C GLU A 31 3.52 -35.77 20.34
N ASP A 32 3.26 -34.46 20.17
CA ASP A 32 2.10 -33.99 19.43
C ASP A 32 2.35 -32.63 18.78
N ASN A 33 1.78 -32.42 17.56
CA ASN A 33 1.77 -31.21 16.79
C ASN A 33 0.95 -30.09 17.48
N ILE A 34 1.47 -29.50 18.55
CA ILE A 34 0.83 -28.35 19.20
C ILE A 34 1.51 -27.07 18.74
N PHE A 35 0.78 -26.32 17.95
CA PHE A 35 1.09 -24.97 17.51
C PHE A 35 1.25 -24.03 18.72
N TRP A 36 2.33 -23.26 18.73
CA TRP A 36 2.71 -22.26 19.72
C TRP A 36 1.63 -21.19 19.92
N THR A 37 0.94 -21.23 21.05
CA THR A 37 0.21 -20.08 21.61
C THR A 37 1.18 -19.23 22.44
N ASN A 38 1.02 -17.89 22.40
CA ASN A 38 1.91 -16.91 23.03
C ASN A 38 1.82 -16.84 24.57
N THR A 39 1.28 -17.84 25.22
CA THR A 39 1.22 -17.93 26.68
C THR A 39 2.01 -19.15 27.18
N PRO A 40 2.96 -18.98 28.11
CA PRO A 40 3.64 -20.11 28.70
C PRO A 40 2.68 -20.82 29.68
N GLU A 41 2.05 -21.89 29.25
CA GLU A 41 1.35 -22.76 30.20
C GLU A 41 2.36 -23.48 31.10
N ALA A 42 2.07 -23.49 32.40
CA ALA A 42 2.95 -23.84 33.52
C ALA A 42 3.34 -25.32 33.61
N SER A 43 3.28 -26.12 32.54
CA SER A 43 3.50 -27.58 32.61
C SER A 43 4.57 -28.17 31.69
N MET A 44 5.32 -27.36 30.91
CA MET A 44 6.33 -27.89 29.99
C MET A 44 7.74 -27.90 30.62
N ILE A 45 8.22 -29.08 30.99
CA ILE A 45 9.58 -29.29 31.50
C ILE A 45 10.48 -29.73 30.34
N CYS A 46 11.59 -29.00 30.08
CA CYS A 46 12.54 -29.37 29.03
C CYS A 46 13.33 -30.67 29.39
N ASP A 47 13.82 -31.37 28.37
CA ASP A 47 14.54 -32.64 28.53
C ASP A 47 15.74 -32.57 29.51
N ASN A 48 16.45 -31.44 29.51
CA ASN A 48 17.60 -31.24 30.40
C ASN A 48 17.18 -31.02 31.85
N CYS A 49 16.10 -30.27 32.10
CA CYS A 49 15.58 -30.10 33.45
C CYS A 49 14.94 -31.38 33.96
N LYS A 50 14.20 -32.11 33.12
CA LYS A 50 13.61 -33.42 33.44
C LYS A 50 14.66 -34.45 33.82
N LYS A 51 15.78 -34.53 33.08
CA LYS A 51 16.90 -35.46 33.38
C LYS A 51 17.68 -35.10 34.65
N SER A 52 17.66 -33.84 35.06
CA SER A 52 18.43 -33.35 36.21
C SER A 52 17.55 -33.11 37.44
N ASP A 53 16.28 -33.44 37.37
CA ASP A 53 15.25 -33.21 38.40
C ASP A 53 15.22 -31.75 38.92
N LEU A 54 15.25 -30.80 37.98
CA LEU A 54 15.30 -29.37 38.26
C LEU A 54 14.03 -28.69 37.80
N GLN A 55 13.59 -27.69 38.57
CA GLN A 55 12.44 -26.87 38.21
C GLN A 55 12.70 -26.07 36.91
N CYS A 56 11.86 -26.27 35.89
CA CYS A 56 11.99 -25.61 34.60
C CYS A 56 11.17 -24.32 34.58
N THR A 57 11.84 -23.15 34.66
CA THR A 57 11.20 -21.83 34.68
C THR A 57 11.65 -20.94 33.52
N PHE A 58 10.87 -19.93 33.18
CA PHE A 58 11.13 -18.96 32.10
C PHE A 58 11.00 -17.52 32.59
N ASN A 59 11.41 -17.23 33.82
CA ASN A 59 11.22 -15.95 34.48
C ASN A 59 12.29 -14.91 34.12
N ILE A 60 13.45 -15.33 33.61
CA ILE A 60 14.55 -14.44 33.26
C ILE A 60 14.28 -13.85 31.86
N PRO A 61 14.12 -12.51 31.71
CA PRO A 61 13.89 -11.88 30.41
C PRO A 61 15.06 -12.11 29.45
N SER A 62 14.78 -12.29 28.15
CA SER A 62 15.80 -12.49 27.13
C SER A 62 16.58 -11.22 26.90
N LYS A 63 17.91 -11.24 27.01
CA LYS A 63 18.77 -10.13 26.63
C LYS A 63 18.80 -10.00 25.10
N VAL A 64 18.53 -8.80 24.59
CA VAL A 64 18.64 -8.49 23.16
C VAL A 64 20.10 -8.68 22.71
N ARG A 65 20.33 -9.48 21.68
CA ARG A 65 21.66 -9.66 21.06
C ARG A 65 21.89 -8.55 20.06
N GLY A 66 22.84 -7.67 20.33
CA GLY A 66 23.27 -6.59 19.43
C GLY A 66 24.32 -5.70 20.10
N PRO A 67 25.10 -4.92 19.32
CA PRO A 67 26.01 -3.95 19.91
C PRO A 67 25.22 -2.90 20.69
N LYS A 68 25.67 -2.57 21.92
CA LYS A 68 25.04 -1.55 22.77
C LYS A 68 25.00 -0.21 22.04
N ARG A 69 23.82 0.27 21.65
CA ARG A 69 23.62 1.66 21.29
C ARG A 69 23.71 2.50 22.57
N LYS A 70 24.67 3.42 22.62
CA LYS A 70 24.72 4.48 23.63
C LYS A 70 23.63 5.51 23.27
N THR A 71 22.50 5.42 23.93
CA THR A 71 21.59 6.57 24.12
C THR A 71 20.62 6.20 25.24
N ASP A 72 20.86 6.80 26.41
CA ASP A 72 19.91 6.81 27.51
C ASP A 72 18.81 7.82 27.17
N TYR A 73 17.58 7.35 27.02
CA TYR A 73 16.38 8.16 27.20
C TYR A 73 15.52 7.50 28.27
N GLN A 74 15.54 8.08 29.46
CA GLN A 74 14.59 7.78 30.53
C GLN A 74 13.24 8.37 30.17
N PHE A 75 12.26 7.52 29.91
CA PHE A 75 10.84 7.88 29.94
C PHE A 75 10.33 7.79 31.38
N ILE A 76 10.05 8.92 32.00
CA ILE A 76 9.31 9.03 33.26
C ILE A 76 7.83 8.92 32.91
N VAL A 77 7.21 7.82 33.30
CA VAL A 77 5.74 7.71 33.38
C VAL A 77 5.32 8.20 34.75
N GLN A 78 4.71 9.37 34.80
CA GLN A 78 4.02 9.84 36.01
C GLN A 78 2.60 9.30 36.01
N GLY A 79 2.33 8.37 36.92
CA GLY A 79 0.98 7.99 37.32
C GLY A 79 0.54 8.82 38.52
N SER A 80 -0.66 9.36 38.44
CA SER A 80 -1.34 10.15 39.45
C SER A 80 -1.74 9.32 40.66
N SER A 81 -1.46 9.78 41.89
CA SER A 81 -2.42 9.87 43.00
C SER A 81 -1.83 10.49 44.26
N ALA A 82 -2.42 11.58 44.62
CA ALA A 82 -2.89 12.13 45.91
C ALA A 82 -2.00 12.11 47.18
N LEU A 83 -1.84 13.37 47.68
CA LEU A 83 -1.89 13.84 49.08
C LEU A 83 -0.74 13.48 50.07
N SER A 84 0.06 14.42 50.48
CA SER A 84 0.01 15.25 51.68
C SER A 84 1.38 15.85 52.04
N GLU A 85 1.36 17.15 52.30
CA GLU A 85 2.10 18.03 53.23
C GLU A 85 3.41 17.53 53.90
N THR A 86 4.55 18.28 53.82
CA THR A 86 5.06 19.30 54.77
C THR A 86 6.57 19.53 54.56
N ASN A 87 6.91 20.85 54.52
CA ASN A 87 8.03 21.57 55.13
C ASN A 87 9.51 21.34 54.84
N GLU A 88 10.07 22.50 54.47
CA GLU A 88 11.33 23.13 54.86
C GLU A 88 12.63 22.78 54.12
N GLY A 89 13.22 23.84 53.54
CA GLY A 89 14.52 23.97 52.91
C GLY A 89 15.72 23.97 53.90
N PRO A 90 16.93 24.47 53.61
CA PRO A 90 17.44 25.22 52.45
C PRO A 90 18.77 24.71 51.85
N SER A 91 19.23 25.42 50.79
CA SER A 91 20.52 25.34 50.08
C SER A 91 21.79 25.30 50.94
N PRO A 92 23.00 24.97 50.44
CA PRO A 92 23.68 25.76 49.40
C PRO A 92 24.58 24.97 48.40
N SER A 93 24.97 25.68 47.32
CA SER A 93 26.07 25.35 46.39
C SER A 93 27.46 25.37 47.06
N PRO A 94 28.53 24.78 46.46
CA PRO A 94 29.34 25.58 45.53
C PRO A 94 30.04 24.80 44.37
N SER A 95 30.20 25.55 43.28
CA SER A 95 31.32 25.64 42.30
C SER A 95 32.48 24.63 42.33
N ASN A 96 32.84 24.09 41.18
CA ASN A 96 34.20 24.24 40.66
C ASN A 96 34.33 23.91 39.16
N SER A 97 34.97 24.83 38.50
CA SER A 97 35.51 24.88 37.16
C SER A 97 36.58 23.82 36.89
N PHE A 98 36.62 23.29 35.65
CA PHE A 98 37.88 23.10 34.92
C PHE A 98 37.65 23.16 33.40
N ALA A 99 38.57 23.91 32.78
CA ALA A 99 38.59 24.30 31.39
C ALA A 99 39.28 23.26 30.49
N ALA A 100 38.96 23.38 29.22
CA ALA A 100 39.85 23.49 28.06
C ALA A 100 39.81 22.43 26.97
N SER A 101 39.71 22.96 25.78
CA SER A 101 40.22 22.59 24.44
C SER A 101 39.24 21.75 23.62
N GLY A 102 38.52 22.23 22.67
CA GLY A 102 38.90 23.03 21.49
C GLY A 102 38.96 22.14 20.26
N SER A 103 37.85 22.07 19.48
CA SER A 103 37.90 22.01 18.02
C SER A 103 36.53 22.35 17.45
N SER A 104 36.54 23.42 16.72
CA SER A 104 35.41 24.06 16.05
C SER A 104 34.85 23.21 14.92
N ILE A 105 33.56 22.92 14.99
CA ILE A 105 32.72 22.64 13.82
C ILE A 105 31.59 23.67 13.88
N THR A 106 31.64 24.60 12.95
CA THR A 106 30.64 25.64 12.75
C THR A 106 29.28 25.04 12.45
N SER A 107 28.40 25.11 13.43
CA SER A 107 26.96 24.91 13.24
C SER A 107 26.33 26.29 13.06
N TYR A 108 25.81 26.56 11.88
CA TYR A 108 24.88 27.66 11.71
C TYR A 108 23.51 27.19 12.23
N ALA A 109 23.26 27.49 13.50
CA ALA A 109 21.91 27.53 14.05
C ALA A 109 21.72 28.95 14.55
N GLU A 110 21.01 29.78 13.81
CA GLU A 110 20.49 31.05 14.32
C GLU A 110 19.23 30.78 15.14
N PRO A 111 19.04 31.42 16.31
CA PRO A 111 17.84 31.29 17.10
C PRO A 111 16.76 32.21 16.52
N PHE A 112 15.65 31.62 16.10
CA PHE A 112 14.41 32.32 15.79
C PHE A 112 13.66 32.60 17.10
N ASP A 113 13.94 33.74 17.71
CA ASP A 113 13.03 34.38 18.69
C ASP A 113 12.86 35.85 18.29
N SER A 114 11.72 36.13 17.64
CA SER A 114 11.15 37.47 17.58
C SER A 114 9.63 37.36 17.40
N PRO A 115 8.82 37.90 18.32
CA PRO A 115 7.38 38.01 18.18
C PRO A 115 7.06 39.15 17.22
N GLY A 116 6.72 38.80 16.01
CA GLY A 116 6.40 39.72 14.91
C GLY A 116 6.58 39.07 13.56
N SER A 117 6.48 37.76 13.50
CA SER A 117 6.56 37.01 12.25
C SER A 117 5.39 37.39 11.35
N CYS A 118 5.67 38.17 10.33
CA CYS A 118 4.93 38.10 9.09
C CYS A 118 4.85 36.62 8.70
N ILE A 119 3.67 36.07 8.75
CA ILE A 119 3.38 34.75 8.18
C ILE A 119 3.82 34.85 6.73
N LEU A 120 4.97 34.27 6.40
CA LEU A 120 5.38 34.10 5.01
C LEU A 120 4.24 33.29 4.36
N PRO A 121 3.63 33.78 3.28
CA PRO A 121 2.58 33.04 2.62
C PRO A 121 3.16 31.70 2.20
N PHE A 122 2.49 30.60 2.57
CA PHE A 122 2.80 29.30 2.05
C PHE A 122 2.70 29.38 0.53
N ALA A 123 3.82 29.27 -0.15
CA ALA A 123 3.86 29.38 -1.58
C ALA A 123 4.47 28.14 -2.17
N THR A 124 3.87 27.61 -3.23
CA THR A 124 4.51 26.60 -4.08
C THR A 124 5.89 27.01 -4.56
N ASP A 125 6.20 28.32 -4.53
CA ASP A 125 7.54 28.87 -4.82
C ASP A 125 8.64 28.33 -3.92
N VAL A 126 8.31 27.84 -2.72
CA VAL A 126 9.24 27.11 -1.85
C VAL A 126 9.62 25.76 -2.46
N LEU A 127 8.72 25.17 -3.25
CA LEU A 127 8.94 23.87 -3.88
C LEU A 127 9.65 24.04 -5.24
N PHE A 128 9.01 24.77 -6.15
CA PHE A 128 9.44 25.04 -7.54
C PHE A 128 8.81 26.34 -8.03
N SER A 129 9.23 26.81 -9.21
CA SER A 129 8.48 27.89 -9.87
C SER A 129 7.02 27.47 -10.05
N ARG A 130 6.11 28.43 -9.90
CA ARG A 130 4.67 28.17 -10.05
C ARG A 130 4.31 27.59 -11.42
N ASP A 131 5.04 27.97 -12.46
CA ASP A 131 4.85 27.44 -13.81
C ASP A 131 5.24 25.96 -13.90
N LEU A 132 6.33 25.54 -13.24
CA LEU A 132 6.69 24.14 -13.17
C LEU A 132 5.67 23.32 -12.37
N VAL A 133 5.17 23.85 -11.25
CA VAL A 133 4.09 23.21 -10.48
C VAL A 133 2.86 22.99 -11.36
N ARG A 134 2.40 24.05 -12.06
CA ARG A 134 1.25 23.96 -12.96
C ARG A 134 1.47 22.97 -14.09
N PHE A 135 2.67 22.90 -14.64
CA PHE A 135 3.03 21.94 -15.67
C PHE A 135 2.98 20.50 -15.17
N ILE A 136 3.56 20.21 -13.99
CA ILE A 136 3.49 18.88 -13.37
C ILE A 136 2.03 18.50 -13.04
N LEU A 137 1.23 19.45 -12.54
CA LEU A 137 -0.20 19.20 -12.26
C LEU A 137 -1.00 18.95 -13.53
N SER A 138 -0.67 19.59 -14.65
CA SER A 138 -1.26 19.29 -15.96
C SER A 138 -0.94 17.85 -16.39
N ASP A 139 0.30 17.41 -16.19
CA ASP A 139 0.69 16.03 -16.45
C ASP A 139 -0.01 15.04 -15.49
N TYR A 140 -0.20 15.42 -14.21
CA TYR A 140 -1.03 14.62 -13.29
C TYR A 140 -2.44 14.42 -13.84
N LEU A 141 -3.10 15.49 -14.23
CA LEU A 141 -4.47 15.44 -14.76
C LEU A 141 -4.56 14.61 -16.05
N THR A 142 -3.54 14.68 -16.90
CA THR A 142 -3.49 13.97 -18.18
C THR A 142 -3.22 12.49 -18.02
N TYR A 143 -2.17 12.13 -17.29
CA TYR A 143 -1.62 10.77 -17.27
C TYR A 143 -1.96 9.98 -16.01
N VAL A 144 -1.96 10.64 -14.84
CA VAL A 144 -2.03 9.95 -13.53
C VAL A 144 -3.45 9.91 -12.98
N TYR A 145 -4.20 11.01 -13.12
CA TYR A 145 -5.58 11.14 -12.62
C TYR A 145 -6.49 9.97 -13.03
N PRO A 146 -6.44 9.43 -14.26
CA PRO A 146 -7.29 8.30 -14.64
C PRO A 146 -7.12 7.08 -13.74
N LEU A 147 -5.94 6.87 -13.17
CA LEU A 147 -5.60 5.74 -12.29
C LEU A 147 -5.69 6.08 -10.80
N ILE A 148 -5.40 7.34 -10.45
CA ILE A 148 -5.31 7.83 -9.07
C ILE A 148 -6.17 9.09 -8.91
N PRO A 149 -7.51 8.97 -8.97
CA PRO A 149 -8.43 10.10 -8.91
C PRO A 149 -8.68 10.55 -7.46
N VAL A 150 -7.70 11.19 -6.84
CA VAL A 150 -7.75 11.65 -5.42
C VAL A 150 -8.26 13.07 -5.26
N ILE A 151 -8.59 13.76 -6.34
CA ILE A 151 -9.15 15.12 -6.35
C ILE A 151 -10.43 15.16 -7.18
N HIS A 152 -11.26 16.17 -6.94
CA HIS A 152 -12.38 16.54 -7.79
C HIS A 152 -11.92 17.64 -8.76
N ARG A 153 -11.80 17.34 -10.05
CA ARG A 153 -11.17 18.21 -11.06
C ARG A 153 -11.73 19.64 -11.09
N PRO A 154 -13.07 19.85 -11.13
CA PRO A 154 -13.62 21.22 -11.18
C PRO A 154 -13.27 22.03 -9.93
N SER A 155 -13.48 21.50 -8.72
CA SER A 155 -13.14 22.21 -7.47
C SER A 155 -11.65 22.46 -7.34
N PHE A 156 -10.82 21.48 -7.70
CA PHE A 156 -9.37 21.62 -7.66
C PHE A 156 -8.86 22.73 -8.56
N LYS A 157 -9.44 22.89 -9.75
CA LYS A 157 -9.11 23.99 -10.66
C LYS A 157 -9.46 25.34 -10.04
N VAL A 158 -10.67 25.46 -9.47
CA VAL A 158 -11.11 26.71 -8.79
C VAL A 158 -10.18 27.04 -7.63
N ASP A 159 -9.83 26.07 -6.79
CA ASP A 159 -8.94 26.25 -5.65
C ASP A 159 -7.52 26.66 -6.08
N LEU A 160 -7.00 26.09 -7.16
CA LEU A 160 -5.68 26.42 -7.71
C LEU A 160 -5.67 27.83 -8.31
N ASP A 161 -6.71 28.22 -9.02
CA ASP A 161 -6.86 29.56 -9.62
C ASP A 161 -7.07 30.63 -8.52
N ALA A 162 -7.74 30.28 -7.41
CA ALA A 162 -7.88 31.11 -6.22
C ALA A 162 -6.62 31.19 -5.34
N ASN A 163 -5.53 30.50 -5.70
CA ASN A 163 -4.29 30.41 -4.91
C ASN A 163 -4.53 29.93 -3.47
N ARG A 164 -5.38 28.93 -3.29
CA ARG A 164 -5.71 28.35 -1.96
C ARG A 164 -4.47 27.85 -1.23
N ASP A 165 -3.43 27.44 -1.94
CA ASP A 165 -2.13 27.02 -1.41
C ASP A 165 -1.41 28.09 -0.56
N LEU A 166 -1.79 29.38 -0.69
CA LEU A 166 -1.18 30.45 0.10
C LEU A 166 -1.70 30.56 1.53
N TYR A 167 -2.85 29.95 1.83
CA TYR A 167 -3.50 30.07 3.14
C TYR A 167 -4.08 28.77 3.71
N ASP A 168 -3.97 27.64 2.96
CA ASP A 168 -4.44 26.33 3.36
C ASP A 168 -3.29 25.30 3.28
N GLU A 169 -2.76 24.91 4.45
CA GLU A 169 -1.64 23.97 4.56
C GLU A 169 -1.98 22.58 4.02
N ASP A 170 -3.21 22.10 4.22
CA ASP A 170 -3.63 20.79 3.74
C ASP A 170 -3.71 20.78 2.21
N PHE A 171 -4.19 21.88 1.60
CA PHE A 171 -4.21 22.01 0.15
C PHE A 171 -2.79 22.13 -0.44
N LEU A 172 -1.90 22.91 0.19
CA LEU A 172 -0.49 22.99 -0.23
C LEU A 172 0.20 21.63 -0.12
N SER A 173 -0.03 20.92 0.98
CA SER A 173 0.49 19.55 1.20
C SER A 173 0.02 18.59 0.09
N LEU A 174 -1.25 18.71 -0.32
CA LEU A 174 -1.82 17.93 -1.43
C LEU A 174 -1.12 18.26 -2.76
N LEU A 175 -0.94 19.55 -3.10
CA LEU A 175 -0.25 19.99 -4.32
C LEU A 175 1.17 19.42 -4.41
N ILE A 176 1.94 19.53 -3.32
CA ILE A 176 3.30 18.99 -3.21
C ILE A 176 3.31 17.48 -3.44
N SER A 177 2.35 16.78 -2.84
CA SER A 177 2.25 15.32 -2.94
C SER A 177 1.81 14.86 -4.34
N LEU A 178 0.95 15.62 -5.02
CA LEU A 178 0.60 15.40 -6.42
C LEU A 178 1.81 15.56 -7.33
N CYS A 179 2.63 16.60 -7.11
CA CYS A 179 3.88 16.80 -7.85
C CYS A 179 4.84 15.61 -7.63
N ALA A 180 5.03 15.20 -6.38
CA ALA A 180 5.92 14.07 -6.05
C ALA A 180 5.49 12.76 -6.74
N ALA A 181 4.19 12.44 -6.69
CA ALA A 181 3.65 11.23 -7.31
C ALA A 181 3.77 11.27 -8.83
N THR A 182 3.48 12.42 -9.45
CA THR A 182 3.57 12.60 -10.91
C THR A 182 4.99 12.43 -11.41
N VAL A 183 5.95 13.10 -10.78
CA VAL A 183 7.38 12.98 -11.12
C VAL A 183 7.86 11.54 -10.95
N ALA A 184 7.40 10.85 -9.93
CA ALA A 184 7.78 9.47 -9.67
C ALA A 184 7.19 8.48 -10.69
N LEU A 185 5.95 8.70 -11.13
CA LEU A 185 5.20 7.82 -12.04
C LEU A 185 5.56 8.03 -13.51
N LEU A 186 6.07 9.22 -13.89
CA LEU A 186 6.34 9.59 -15.27
C LEU A 186 7.84 9.79 -15.53
N PRO A 187 8.65 8.71 -15.56
CA PRO A 187 10.08 8.81 -15.82
C PRO A 187 10.43 9.46 -17.16
N SER A 188 9.61 9.28 -18.20
CA SER A 188 9.82 9.88 -19.51
C SER A 188 9.73 11.42 -19.52
N ARG A 189 8.95 11.98 -18.57
CA ARG A 189 8.72 13.42 -18.44
C ARG A 189 9.78 14.11 -17.57
N PHE A 190 10.59 13.35 -16.81
CA PHE A 190 11.50 13.91 -15.82
C PHE A 190 12.53 14.89 -16.41
N GLN A 191 13.06 14.60 -17.61
CA GLN A 191 13.99 15.52 -18.26
C GLN A 191 13.32 16.87 -18.54
N THR A 192 12.09 16.88 -19.03
CA THR A 192 11.32 18.12 -19.26
C THR A 192 11.15 18.92 -17.96
N TYR A 193 10.85 18.25 -16.83
CA TYR A 193 10.75 18.94 -15.53
C TYR A 193 12.08 19.56 -15.08
N ARG A 194 13.19 18.90 -15.34
CA ARG A 194 14.54 19.44 -15.07
C ARG A 194 14.85 20.66 -15.89
N ASP A 195 14.49 20.65 -17.17
CA ASP A 195 14.78 21.75 -18.10
C ASP A 195 14.01 23.03 -17.74
N PHE A 196 12.90 22.92 -17.00
CA PHE A 196 12.19 24.05 -16.42
C PHE A 196 12.96 24.69 -15.23
N SER A 197 13.85 23.93 -14.59
CA SER A 197 14.58 24.39 -13.41
C SER A 197 15.92 24.99 -13.81
N SER A 198 16.09 26.28 -13.61
CA SER A 198 17.38 26.95 -13.77
C SER A 198 17.77 27.61 -12.45
N PRO A 199 18.84 27.15 -11.77
CA PRO A 199 19.77 26.06 -12.07
C PRO A 199 19.16 24.67 -11.84
N LEU A 200 19.79 23.61 -12.39
CA LEU A 200 19.38 22.22 -12.21
C LEU A 200 19.43 21.82 -10.72
N LEU A 201 18.27 21.78 -10.07
CA LEU A 201 18.17 21.50 -8.64
C LEU A 201 18.27 19.99 -8.32
N PHE A 202 17.83 19.13 -9.24
CA PHE A 202 17.73 17.69 -9.01
C PHE A 202 18.35 16.89 -10.16
N GLN A 203 19.11 15.86 -9.82
CA GLN A 203 19.71 14.94 -10.79
C GLN A 203 18.81 13.73 -11.04
N THR A 204 18.01 13.34 -10.05
CA THR A 204 17.18 12.15 -10.08
C THR A 204 15.76 12.42 -9.62
N ARG A 205 14.79 11.59 -10.07
CA ARG A 205 13.41 11.61 -9.59
C ARG A 205 13.35 11.39 -8.07
N SER A 206 14.22 10.53 -7.54
CA SER A 206 14.28 10.25 -6.11
C SER A 206 14.67 11.47 -5.28
N GLU A 207 15.61 12.28 -5.76
CA GLU A 207 15.98 13.56 -5.11
C GLU A 207 14.81 14.54 -5.10
N MET A 208 14.16 14.72 -6.24
CA MET A 208 12.99 15.61 -6.36
C MET A 208 11.84 15.16 -5.47
N THR A 209 11.51 13.86 -5.48
CA THR A 209 10.50 13.27 -4.60
C THR A 209 10.87 13.43 -3.12
N GLY A 210 12.13 13.20 -2.77
CA GLY A 210 12.64 13.38 -1.41
C GLY A 210 12.57 14.82 -0.93
N PHE A 211 12.77 15.79 -1.82
CA PHE A 211 12.62 17.21 -1.52
C PHE A 211 11.14 17.55 -1.26
N CYS A 212 10.23 17.13 -2.13
CA CYS A 212 8.78 17.29 -1.90
C CYS A 212 8.34 16.73 -0.54
N TYR A 213 8.84 15.56 -0.17
CA TYR A 213 8.55 14.97 1.13
C TYR A 213 9.07 15.82 2.29
N LYS A 214 10.29 16.31 2.23
CA LYS A 214 10.87 17.16 3.29
C LYS A 214 10.05 18.43 3.50
N ILE A 215 9.64 19.09 2.42
CA ILE A 215 8.77 20.27 2.48
C ILE A 215 7.40 19.90 3.08
N ASN A 216 6.79 18.82 2.62
CA ASN A 216 5.52 18.35 3.18
C ASN A 216 5.62 18.07 4.69
N GLN A 217 6.72 17.46 5.15
CA GLN A 217 6.94 17.21 6.59
C GLN A 217 7.18 18.50 7.39
N SER A 218 7.74 19.54 6.79
CA SER A 218 8.01 20.81 7.51
C SER A 218 6.73 21.59 7.86
N PHE A 219 5.61 21.32 7.20
CA PHE A 219 4.29 21.90 7.49
C PHE A 219 3.53 21.12 8.58
N ARG A 220 3.97 19.92 8.94
CA ARG A 220 3.28 19.13 9.95
C ARG A 220 3.52 19.66 11.34
N SER A 221 2.54 20.38 11.88
CA SER A 221 2.52 20.82 13.28
C SER A 221 2.31 19.65 14.24
N THR A 222 2.48 19.89 15.54
CA THR A 222 2.12 18.92 16.60
C THR A 222 0.63 18.57 16.61
N THR A 223 -0.22 19.42 16.05
CA THR A 223 -1.68 19.28 15.97
C THR A 223 -2.13 18.69 14.62
N PHE A 224 -1.21 18.25 13.78
CA PHE A 224 -1.52 17.74 12.42
C PHE A 224 -2.60 16.65 12.41
N PHE A 225 -2.59 15.76 13.40
CA PHE A 225 -3.54 14.66 13.50
C PHE A 225 -4.81 14.97 14.34
N ASP A 226 -4.94 16.17 14.90
CA ASP A 226 -6.13 16.56 15.66
C ASP A 226 -7.38 16.65 14.77
N THR A 227 -7.18 16.97 13.51
CA THR A 227 -8.21 16.94 12.46
C THR A 227 -7.79 16.00 11.33
N VAL A 228 -8.71 15.13 10.90
CA VAL A 228 -8.46 14.21 9.78
C VAL A 228 -9.43 14.54 8.65
N ASN A 229 -8.88 14.67 7.44
CA ASN A 229 -9.64 14.95 6.23
C ASN A 229 -9.10 14.15 5.04
N HIS A 230 -9.81 14.21 3.92
CA HIS A 230 -9.43 13.52 2.69
C HIS A 230 -8.08 14.01 2.13
N GLN A 231 -7.76 15.30 2.22
CA GLN A 231 -6.52 15.88 1.66
C GLN A 231 -5.28 15.34 2.39
N LYS A 232 -5.33 15.20 3.72
CA LYS A 232 -4.24 14.59 4.51
C LYS A 232 -4.03 13.13 4.14
N TRP A 233 -5.13 12.37 3.96
CA TRP A 233 -5.05 11.01 3.46
C TRP A 233 -4.42 10.95 2.07
N ALA A 234 -4.91 11.77 1.13
CA ALA A 234 -4.41 11.80 -0.24
C ALA A 234 -2.93 12.15 -0.30
N SER A 235 -2.48 13.10 0.52
CA SER A 235 -1.06 13.48 0.61
C SER A 235 -0.17 12.34 1.06
N SER A 236 -0.55 11.61 2.12
CA SER A 236 0.21 10.46 2.61
C SER A 236 0.21 9.30 1.59
N PHE A 237 -0.93 9.04 0.96
CA PHE A 237 -1.07 8.02 -0.09
C PHE A 237 -0.19 8.32 -1.30
N LEU A 238 -0.25 9.54 -1.84
CA LEU A 238 0.53 9.97 -3.00
C LEU A 238 2.03 9.94 -2.74
N LEU A 239 2.48 10.40 -1.57
CA LEU A 239 3.88 10.28 -1.18
C LEU A 239 4.30 8.82 -1.03
N GLY A 240 3.44 7.96 -0.50
CA GLY A 240 3.66 6.52 -0.46
C GLY A 240 3.86 5.93 -1.86
N VAL A 241 2.99 6.28 -2.82
CA VAL A 241 3.14 5.91 -4.24
C VAL A 241 4.48 6.41 -4.79
N ALA A 242 4.83 7.68 -4.54
CA ALA A 242 6.08 8.27 -5.03
C ALA A 242 7.33 7.52 -4.53
N PHE A 243 7.37 7.16 -3.24
CA PHE A 243 8.49 6.40 -2.69
C PHE A 243 8.52 4.93 -3.13
N HIS A 244 7.38 4.32 -3.37
CA HIS A 244 7.31 3.01 -4.01
C HIS A 244 7.97 3.04 -5.39
N GLN A 245 7.63 4.06 -6.21
CA GLN A 245 8.14 4.22 -7.57
C GLN A 245 9.63 4.60 -7.65
N THR A 246 10.16 5.23 -6.59
CA THR A 246 11.58 5.62 -6.53
C THR A 246 12.45 4.67 -5.69
N GLY A 247 11.88 3.56 -5.18
CA GLY A 247 12.61 2.47 -4.54
C GLY A 247 12.91 2.67 -3.05
N ASN A 248 12.37 3.70 -2.38
CA ASN A 248 12.52 3.88 -0.94
C ASN A 248 11.49 3.05 -0.17
N ASN A 249 11.75 1.75 -0.05
CA ASN A 249 10.79 0.79 0.50
C ASN A 249 10.41 1.05 1.96
N ASN A 250 11.32 1.54 2.81
CA ASN A 250 11.00 1.77 4.22
C ASN A 250 10.05 2.95 4.39
N LEU A 251 10.31 4.05 3.68
CA LEU A 251 9.47 5.23 3.75
C LEU A 251 8.11 5.00 3.10
N TRP A 252 8.08 4.28 1.96
CA TRP A 252 6.83 3.81 1.37
C TRP A 252 5.96 3.06 2.39
N ARG A 253 6.53 2.05 3.09
CA ARG A 253 5.79 1.25 4.09
C ARG A 253 5.25 2.09 5.25
N MET A 254 6.03 3.09 5.71
CA MET A 254 5.57 3.99 6.77
C MET A 254 4.38 4.84 6.31
N LEU A 255 4.46 5.41 5.11
CA LEU A 255 3.38 6.22 4.54
C LEU A 255 2.13 5.38 4.19
N GLU A 256 2.33 4.12 3.81
CA GLU A 256 1.22 3.17 3.60
C GLU A 256 0.45 2.92 4.91
N VAL A 257 1.15 2.73 6.04
CA VAL A 257 0.51 2.57 7.36
C VAL A 257 -0.20 3.87 7.77
N GLU A 258 0.43 5.02 7.56
CA GLU A 258 -0.16 6.33 7.87
C GLU A 258 -1.45 6.53 7.06
N SER A 259 -1.40 6.32 5.74
CA SER A 259 -2.59 6.46 4.88
C SER A 259 -3.71 5.49 5.25
N MET A 260 -3.37 4.24 5.63
CA MET A 260 -4.36 3.29 6.15
C MET A 260 -5.02 3.78 7.44
N GLN A 261 -4.23 4.32 8.36
CA GLN A 261 -4.76 4.81 9.63
C GLN A 261 -5.65 6.05 9.45
N LEU A 262 -5.25 6.97 8.57
CA LEU A 262 -6.08 8.13 8.22
C LEU A 262 -7.43 7.69 7.61
N LEU A 263 -7.42 6.68 6.74
CA LEU A 263 -8.64 6.16 6.14
C LEU A 263 -9.58 5.49 7.16
N ARG A 264 -8.99 4.78 8.15
CA ARG A 264 -9.75 4.21 9.28
C ARG A 264 -10.41 5.29 10.13
N LEU A 265 -9.71 6.38 10.40
CA LEU A 265 -10.24 7.51 11.16
C LEU A 265 -11.36 8.23 10.39
N LEU A 266 -11.31 8.25 9.05
CA LEU A 266 -12.38 8.73 8.19
C LEU A 266 -13.54 7.74 8.06
N GLU A 267 -13.40 6.52 8.57
CA GLU A 267 -14.39 5.44 8.55
C GLU A 267 -14.98 5.14 7.16
N VAL A 268 -14.16 5.26 6.11
CA VAL A 268 -14.63 5.21 4.70
C VAL A 268 -15.31 3.89 4.30
N GLN A 269 -15.10 2.82 5.05
CA GLN A 269 -15.76 1.52 4.84
C GLN A 269 -17.21 1.50 5.36
N LYS A 270 -17.64 2.51 6.14
CA LYS A 270 -18.98 2.60 6.74
C LYS A 270 -19.82 3.59 5.95
N VAL A 271 -20.87 3.13 5.29
CA VAL A 271 -21.79 4.00 4.53
C VAL A 271 -22.47 5.05 5.44
N SER A 272 -22.69 4.72 6.71
CA SER A 272 -23.26 5.65 7.70
C SER A 272 -22.37 6.86 7.99
N SER A 273 -21.04 6.76 7.80
CA SER A 273 -20.12 7.89 8.00
C SER A 273 -20.22 8.95 6.90
N TYR A 274 -20.93 8.67 5.83
CA TYR A 274 -21.16 9.61 4.73
C TYR A 274 -22.32 10.58 4.97
N THR A 275 -23.10 10.34 6.03
CA THR A 275 -24.23 11.22 6.39
C THR A 275 -23.72 12.61 6.76
N GLY A 276 -24.27 13.64 6.10
CA GLY A 276 -23.89 15.04 6.34
C GLY A 276 -22.68 15.53 5.54
N LEU A 277 -22.03 14.65 4.76
CA LEU A 277 -21.00 15.06 3.80
C LEU A 277 -21.63 15.56 2.51
N ASP A 278 -20.96 16.50 1.84
CA ASP A 278 -21.33 16.87 0.48
C ASP A 278 -21.02 15.73 -0.53
N ALA A 279 -21.63 15.79 -1.70
CA ALA A 279 -21.51 14.70 -2.66
C ALA A 279 -20.09 14.57 -3.23
N ILE A 280 -19.30 15.65 -3.31
CA ILE A 280 -17.91 15.60 -3.76
C ILE A 280 -17.07 14.78 -2.77
N GLU A 281 -17.16 15.11 -1.48
CA GLU A 281 -16.43 14.41 -0.43
C GLU A 281 -16.84 12.93 -0.37
N VAL A 282 -18.14 12.62 -0.53
CA VAL A 282 -18.63 11.22 -0.61
C VAL A 282 -17.94 10.46 -1.74
N GLN A 283 -17.88 11.04 -2.96
CA GLN A 283 -17.27 10.35 -4.10
C GLN A 283 -15.76 10.20 -3.93
N LEU A 284 -15.08 11.22 -3.39
CA LEU A 284 -13.64 11.16 -3.11
C LEU A 284 -13.32 10.07 -2.07
N ARG A 285 -14.10 9.95 -0.98
CA ARG A 285 -13.91 8.88 0.02
C ARG A 285 -14.17 7.48 -0.55
N LYS A 286 -15.15 7.33 -1.43
CA LYS A 286 -15.39 6.06 -2.14
C LYS A 286 -14.21 5.71 -3.05
N LYS A 287 -13.68 6.66 -3.83
CA LYS A 287 -12.48 6.46 -4.64
C LYS A 287 -11.27 6.10 -3.75
N ALA A 288 -11.09 6.78 -2.61
CA ALA A 288 -10.03 6.50 -1.63
C ALA A 288 -10.10 5.07 -1.08
N PHE A 289 -11.29 4.59 -0.73
CA PHE A 289 -11.50 3.21 -0.30
C PHE A 289 -10.93 2.21 -1.32
N TRP A 290 -11.27 2.36 -2.58
CA TRP A 290 -10.85 1.43 -3.63
C TRP A 290 -9.36 1.52 -3.93
N LEU A 291 -8.76 2.71 -3.92
CA LEU A 291 -7.31 2.86 -4.09
C LEU A 291 -6.52 2.11 -3.00
N MET A 292 -6.95 2.19 -1.74
CA MET A 292 -6.35 1.40 -0.65
C MET A 292 -6.66 -0.08 -0.76
N PHE A 293 -7.86 -0.44 -1.24
CA PHE A 293 -8.24 -1.84 -1.47
C PHE A 293 -7.35 -2.52 -2.52
N TYR A 294 -6.96 -1.81 -3.58
CA TYR A 294 -6.00 -2.34 -4.57
C TYR A 294 -4.65 -2.66 -3.91
N GLY A 295 -4.10 -1.74 -3.11
CA GLY A 295 -2.88 -1.98 -2.35
C GLY A 295 -2.98 -3.20 -1.43
N TYR A 296 -4.10 -3.34 -0.73
CA TYR A 296 -4.38 -4.50 0.12
C TYR A 296 -4.37 -5.83 -0.66
N VAL A 297 -5.03 -5.88 -1.84
CA VAL A 297 -5.02 -7.08 -2.69
C VAL A 297 -3.62 -7.40 -3.20
N HIS A 298 -2.86 -6.40 -3.62
CA HIS A 298 -1.47 -6.57 -4.03
C HIS A 298 -0.61 -7.19 -2.91
N GLN A 299 -0.77 -6.75 -1.67
CA GLN A 299 -0.03 -7.30 -0.53
C GLN A 299 -0.43 -8.75 -0.23
N MET A 300 -1.72 -9.07 -0.30
CA MET A 300 -2.20 -10.44 -0.08
C MET A 300 -1.60 -11.45 -1.06
N HIS A 301 -1.39 -11.03 -2.29
CA HIS A 301 -0.86 -11.90 -3.35
C HIS A 301 0.67 -11.98 -3.34
N ASN A 302 1.37 -10.94 -2.91
CA ASN A 302 2.84 -10.92 -2.89
C ASN A 302 3.48 -11.78 -1.78
N LEU A 303 2.70 -12.61 -1.06
CA LEU A 303 3.15 -13.54 0.00
C LEU A 303 4.01 -12.87 1.07
N ARG A 304 3.86 -11.58 1.30
CA ARG A 304 4.59 -10.89 2.36
C ARG A 304 4.08 -11.36 3.72
N ASN A 305 5.01 -11.66 4.60
CA ASN A 305 4.70 -12.10 5.97
C ASN A 305 4.03 -11.00 6.81
N GLU A 306 4.17 -9.75 6.41
CA GLU A 306 3.56 -8.60 7.05
C GLU A 306 2.25 -8.28 6.31
N ARG A 307 1.14 -8.63 6.94
CA ARG A 307 -0.20 -8.30 6.43
C ARG A 307 -0.67 -7.02 7.08
N LEU A 308 -0.57 -5.92 6.37
CA LEU A 308 -1.22 -4.68 6.74
C LEU A 308 -2.65 -4.72 6.18
N THR A 309 -3.65 -4.61 7.02
CA THR A 309 -5.04 -4.52 6.59
C THR A 309 -5.71 -3.28 7.14
N PHE A 310 -6.37 -2.52 6.28
CA PHE A 310 -7.23 -1.43 6.70
C PHE A 310 -8.68 -1.89 6.98
N LEU A 311 -9.01 -3.10 6.52
CA LEU A 311 -10.29 -3.73 6.81
C LEU A 311 -10.18 -4.62 8.04
N ASP A 312 -11.03 -4.39 9.02
CA ASP A 312 -11.20 -5.33 10.13
C ASP A 312 -11.73 -6.65 9.57
N PRO A 313 -11.07 -7.80 9.83
CA PRO A 313 -11.53 -9.10 9.35
C PRO A 313 -12.95 -9.45 9.80
N VAL A 314 -13.36 -9.02 11.00
CA VAL A 314 -14.71 -9.27 11.52
C VAL A 314 -15.73 -8.40 10.80
N LEU A 315 -15.43 -7.10 10.65
CA LEU A 315 -16.32 -6.15 9.99
C LEU A 315 -16.34 -6.31 8.46
N SER A 316 -15.32 -6.91 7.86
CA SER A 316 -15.25 -7.11 6.40
C SER A 316 -16.38 -7.99 5.84
N CYS A 317 -17.00 -8.83 6.69
CA CYS A 317 -18.15 -9.63 6.32
C CYS A 317 -19.43 -8.79 6.15
N GLU A 318 -19.51 -7.64 6.82
CA GLU A 318 -20.68 -6.74 6.81
C GLU A 318 -20.58 -5.67 5.71
N ILE A 319 -19.41 -5.53 5.06
CA ILE A 319 -19.19 -4.52 4.03
C ILE A 319 -19.94 -4.90 2.75
N ARG A 320 -20.86 -4.03 2.36
CA ARG A 320 -21.51 -4.08 1.05
C ARG A 320 -20.68 -3.29 0.04
N PHE A 321 -19.78 -3.96 -0.67
CA PHE A 321 -18.83 -3.33 -1.58
C PHE A 321 -19.49 -2.51 -2.70
N GLU A 322 -20.69 -2.91 -3.15
CA GLU A 322 -21.43 -2.15 -4.16
C GLU A 322 -21.89 -0.78 -3.64
N ASP A 323 -22.18 -0.63 -2.34
CA ASP A 323 -22.55 0.65 -1.74
C ASP A 323 -21.34 1.61 -1.69
N LEU A 324 -20.12 1.06 -1.73
CA LEU A 324 -18.87 1.81 -1.76
C LEU A 324 -18.39 2.11 -3.18
N MET A 325 -19.09 1.66 -4.23
CA MET A 325 -18.74 2.06 -5.59
C MET A 325 -19.01 3.56 -5.79
N PRO A 326 -18.07 4.32 -6.37
CA PRO A 326 -18.34 5.68 -6.83
C PRO A 326 -19.47 5.70 -7.85
N ALA A 327 -20.20 6.82 -7.94
CA ALA A 327 -21.15 7.02 -8.99
C ALA A 327 -20.45 6.96 -10.36
N PRO A 328 -21.00 6.26 -11.36
CA PRO A 328 -20.32 6.01 -12.63
C PRO A 328 -20.37 7.24 -13.57
N VAL A 329 -20.04 8.41 -13.03
CA VAL A 329 -20.03 9.69 -13.76
C VAL A 329 -18.70 10.39 -13.52
N ASP A 330 -18.31 11.25 -14.46
CA ASP A 330 -17.11 12.07 -14.30
C ASP A 330 -17.37 13.26 -13.37
N ASP A 331 -16.29 13.87 -12.86
CA ASP A 331 -16.34 14.92 -11.84
C ASP A 331 -17.19 16.12 -12.24
N GLU A 332 -17.33 16.40 -13.53
CA GLU A 332 -18.15 17.48 -14.09
C GLU A 332 -19.65 17.33 -13.79
N TYR A 333 -20.10 16.09 -13.51
CA TYR A 333 -21.47 15.77 -13.12
C TYR A 333 -21.67 15.68 -11.60
N ILE A 334 -20.65 16.03 -10.81
CA ILE A 334 -20.70 15.99 -9.36
C ILE A 334 -20.61 17.42 -8.83
N SER A 335 -21.58 17.83 -8.01
CA SER A 335 -21.59 19.11 -7.30
C SER A 335 -21.68 18.89 -5.80
N THR A 336 -21.47 19.93 -5.01
CA THR A 336 -21.66 19.86 -3.54
C THR A 336 -23.08 19.44 -3.14
N SER A 337 -24.09 19.83 -3.95
CA SER A 337 -25.51 19.52 -3.71
C SER A 337 -25.94 18.11 -4.13
N GLY A 338 -25.15 17.44 -4.97
CA GLY A 338 -25.51 16.10 -5.47
C GLY A 338 -24.92 15.76 -6.83
N ILE A 339 -25.38 14.65 -7.37
CA ILE A 339 -24.99 14.14 -8.69
C ILE A 339 -26.01 14.68 -9.71
N LEU A 340 -25.51 15.35 -10.72
CA LEU A 340 -26.32 15.92 -11.81
C LEU A 340 -26.77 14.81 -12.77
N ALA A 341 -27.85 15.07 -13.50
CA ALA A 341 -28.30 14.17 -14.56
C ALA A 341 -27.22 14.05 -15.65
N CYS A 342 -26.81 12.82 -15.92
CA CYS A 342 -25.77 12.50 -16.91
C CYS A 342 -26.37 11.60 -17.99
N PRO A 343 -26.14 11.88 -19.29
CA PRO A 343 -26.56 10.99 -20.36
C PRO A 343 -25.93 9.59 -20.25
N GLU A 344 -26.66 8.55 -20.60
CA GLU A 344 -26.17 7.17 -20.52
C GLU A 344 -24.91 6.94 -21.39
N SER A 345 -24.82 7.64 -22.53
CA SER A 345 -23.64 7.62 -23.39
C SER A 345 -22.37 8.15 -22.69
N GLU A 346 -22.51 9.19 -21.85
CA GLU A 346 -21.42 9.76 -21.06
C GLU A 346 -21.04 8.82 -19.89
N ILE A 347 -22.05 8.26 -19.21
CA ILE A 347 -21.86 7.23 -18.17
C ILE A 347 -21.04 6.07 -18.71
N ALA A 348 -21.38 5.57 -19.90
CA ALA A 348 -20.70 4.44 -20.52
C ALA A 348 -19.23 4.72 -20.89
N GLN A 349 -18.84 5.99 -21.00
CA GLN A 349 -17.49 6.44 -21.38
C GLN A 349 -16.74 7.13 -20.25
N SER A 350 -17.38 7.34 -19.07
CA SER A 350 -16.79 8.06 -17.96
C SER A 350 -15.56 7.33 -17.38
N LEU A 351 -14.54 8.08 -16.97
CA LEU A 351 -13.35 7.53 -16.33
C LEU A 351 -13.72 6.78 -15.04
N THR A 352 -14.75 7.25 -14.32
CA THR A 352 -15.25 6.60 -13.11
C THR A 352 -15.92 5.26 -13.41
N SER A 353 -16.59 5.09 -14.55
CA SER A 353 -17.09 3.77 -14.99
C SER A 353 -15.95 2.78 -15.21
N GLY A 354 -14.86 3.22 -15.83
CA GLY A 354 -13.64 2.40 -15.97
C GLY A 354 -13.01 2.06 -14.64
N PHE A 355 -12.91 3.01 -13.71
CA PHE A 355 -12.46 2.81 -12.34
C PHE A 355 -13.31 1.76 -11.61
N ASN A 356 -14.64 1.80 -11.77
CA ASN A 356 -15.55 0.83 -11.18
C ASN A 356 -15.36 -0.59 -11.77
N VAL A 357 -15.13 -0.69 -13.07
CA VAL A 357 -14.78 -1.98 -13.71
C VAL A 357 -13.50 -2.55 -13.09
N HIS A 358 -12.46 -1.72 -12.97
CA HIS A 358 -11.20 -2.11 -12.35
C HIS A 358 -11.39 -2.56 -10.88
N SER A 359 -12.22 -1.86 -10.12
CA SER A 359 -12.57 -2.22 -8.73
C SER A 359 -13.24 -3.61 -8.64
N ARG A 360 -14.17 -3.89 -9.55
CA ARG A 360 -14.86 -5.21 -9.60
C ARG A 360 -13.91 -6.35 -9.95
N ILE A 361 -12.91 -6.12 -10.79
CA ILE A 361 -11.87 -7.12 -11.10
C ILE A 361 -11.08 -7.49 -9.84
N PHE A 362 -10.66 -6.51 -9.05
CA PHE A 362 -9.99 -6.77 -7.78
C PHE A 362 -10.88 -7.51 -6.78
N LEU A 363 -12.16 -7.12 -6.71
CA LEU A 363 -13.12 -7.78 -5.83
C LEU A 363 -13.34 -9.25 -6.24
N ALA A 364 -13.48 -9.53 -7.54
CA ALA A 364 -13.65 -10.88 -8.07
C ALA A 364 -12.47 -11.82 -7.75
N ALA A 365 -11.26 -11.29 -7.71
CA ALA A 365 -10.08 -12.07 -7.32
C ALA A 365 -10.09 -12.47 -5.82
N LEU A 366 -10.82 -11.75 -4.96
CA LEU A 366 -10.90 -12.02 -3.53
C LEU A 366 -12.15 -12.78 -3.11
N LYS A 367 -13.29 -12.55 -3.77
CA LYS A 367 -14.60 -13.03 -3.36
C LYS A 367 -15.24 -13.88 -4.45
N SER A 368 -15.72 -15.07 -4.10
CA SER A 368 -16.50 -15.92 -5.03
C SER A 368 -17.91 -15.34 -5.22
N PRO A 369 -18.48 -15.38 -6.43
CA PRO A 369 -19.85 -14.97 -6.67
C PRO A 369 -20.82 -15.90 -5.93
N GLY A 370 -21.92 -15.35 -5.40
CA GLY A 370 -22.96 -16.14 -4.72
C GLY A 370 -22.57 -16.71 -3.35
N SER A 371 -21.36 -16.44 -2.85
CA SER A 371 -21.02 -16.78 -1.48
C SER A 371 -21.81 -15.87 -0.55
N ASP A 372 -22.80 -16.45 0.16
CA ASP A 372 -23.48 -15.77 1.25
C ASP A 372 -22.43 -15.15 2.18
N ALA A 373 -22.63 -13.90 2.57
CA ALA A 373 -21.68 -13.10 3.34
C ALA A 373 -21.20 -13.82 4.62
N TYR A 374 -21.94 -14.79 5.10
CA TYR A 374 -21.66 -15.57 6.31
C TYR A 374 -20.76 -16.78 6.13
N ARG A 375 -20.61 -17.34 4.91
CA ARG A 375 -19.83 -18.57 4.70
C ARG A 375 -18.39 -18.36 4.26
N HIS A 376 -18.06 -17.23 3.63
CA HIS A 376 -16.73 -16.97 3.08
C HIS A 376 -16.27 -15.55 3.39
N CYS A 377 -16.09 -15.25 4.67
CA CYS A 377 -15.31 -14.09 5.06
C CYS A 377 -13.93 -14.11 4.38
N ILE A 378 -13.46 -12.96 3.90
CA ILE A 378 -12.06 -12.78 3.43
C ILE A 378 -11.05 -13.31 4.48
N CYS A 379 -11.44 -13.30 5.75
CA CYS A 379 -10.71 -13.77 6.91
C CYS A 379 -10.88 -15.27 7.22
N SER A 380 -11.85 -15.98 6.60
CA SER A 380 -12.08 -17.40 6.92
C SER A 380 -10.87 -18.23 6.47
N HIS A 381 -10.13 -18.68 7.45
CA HIS A 381 -9.14 -19.74 7.27
C HIS A 381 -9.88 -21.05 7.02
N ILE A 382 -10.31 -21.28 5.79
CA ILE A 382 -10.77 -22.60 5.37
C ILE A 382 -9.60 -23.54 5.61
N LYS A 383 -9.70 -24.38 6.64
CA LYS A 383 -8.64 -25.32 7.01
C LYS A 383 -8.47 -26.43 5.99
N ASP A 384 -9.58 -26.82 5.35
CA ASP A 384 -9.61 -27.88 4.35
C ASP A 384 -8.92 -27.44 3.05
N PRO A 385 -7.83 -28.12 2.62
CA PRO A 385 -7.11 -27.83 1.39
C PRO A 385 -8.00 -27.98 0.13
N ALA A 386 -8.92 -28.95 0.10
CA ALA A 386 -9.80 -29.20 -1.03
C ALA A 386 -10.78 -28.04 -1.24
N LEU A 387 -11.45 -27.59 -0.19
CA LEU A 387 -12.33 -26.42 -0.24
C LEU A 387 -11.56 -25.13 -0.61
N ARG A 388 -10.31 -25.01 -0.18
CA ARG A 388 -9.45 -23.88 -0.57
C ARG A 388 -9.15 -23.91 -2.07
N LEU A 389 -8.85 -25.07 -2.61
CA LEU A 389 -8.57 -25.27 -4.03
C LEU A 389 -9.82 -24.95 -4.88
N GLU A 390 -10.97 -25.49 -4.50
CA GLU A 390 -12.23 -25.21 -5.17
C GLU A 390 -12.58 -23.71 -5.17
N SER A 391 -12.49 -23.04 -4.03
CA SER A 391 -12.70 -21.60 -3.93
C SER A 391 -11.76 -20.78 -4.83
N ARG A 392 -10.51 -21.23 -5.04
CA ARG A 392 -9.57 -20.54 -5.97
C ARG A 392 -9.96 -20.78 -7.43
N ARG A 393 -10.38 -22.01 -7.78
CA ARG A 393 -10.84 -22.34 -9.14
C ARG A 393 -12.11 -21.54 -9.49
N GLU A 394 -13.05 -21.43 -8.57
CA GLU A 394 -14.27 -20.64 -8.75
C GLU A 394 -13.98 -19.16 -8.99
N ARG A 395 -13.07 -18.57 -8.20
CA ARG A 395 -12.63 -17.18 -8.41
C ARG A 395 -11.94 -16.98 -9.75
N LEU A 396 -11.06 -17.90 -10.14
CA LEU A 396 -10.39 -17.85 -11.45
C LEU A 396 -11.42 -17.92 -12.59
N TYR A 397 -12.38 -18.82 -12.49
CA TYR A 397 -13.47 -18.93 -13.47
C TYR A 397 -14.27 -17.63 -13.56
N HIS A 398 -14.70 -17.08 -12.44
CA HIS A 398 -15.42 -15.80 -12.42
C HIS A 398 -14.58 -14.66 -13.00
N LEU A 399 -13.31 -14.58 -12.61
CA LEU A 399 -12.40 -13.55 -13.09
C LEU A 399 -12.21 -13.62 -14.61
N LYS A 400 -12.07 -14.81 -15.19
CA LYS A 400 -11.93 -14.98 -16.65
C LYS A 400 -13.07 -14.37 -17.45
N TYR A 401 -14.30 -14.48 -16.95
CA TYR A 401 -15.48 -14.06 -17.67
C TYR A 401 -16.03 -12.69 -17.28
N ILE A 402 -15.45 -12.03 -16.27
CA ILE A 402 -15.95 -10.75 -15.76
C ILE A 402 -15.94 -9.65 -16.83
N LEU A 403 -15.02 -9.71 -17.79
CA LEU A 403 -14.90 -8.74 -18.87
C LEU A 403 -15.85 -9.00 -20.07
N ASN A 404 -16.61 -10.11 -20.08
CA ASN A 404 -17.56 -10.38 -21.17
C ASN A 404 -18.69 -9.34 -21.24
N SER A 405 -19.05 -8.74 -20.11
CA SER A 405 -20.06 -7.69 -19.99
C SER A 405 -19.48 -6.29 -19.90
N ILE A 406 -18.18 -6.12 -20.23
CA ILE A 406 -17.52 -4.81 -20.13
C ILE A 406 -18.11 -3.79 -21.10
N LEU A 407 -18.19 -2.54 -20.65
CA LEU A 407 -18.63 -1.40 -21.46
C LEU A 407 -17.79 -1.29 -22.75
N PRO A 408 -18.41 -0.95 -23.89
CA PRO A 408 -17.72 -0.87 -25.19
C PRO A 408 -16.45 -0.01 -25.16
N ALA A 409 -16.46 1.10 -24.43
CA ALA A 409 -15.33 2.01 -24.27
C ALA A 409 -14.08 1.36 -23.66
N TYR A 410 -14.23 0.26 -22.90
CA TYR A 410 -13.15 -0.42 -22.18
C TYR A 410 -12.83 -1.81 -22.72
N ARG A 411 -13.40 -2.22 -23.87
CA ARG A 411 -13.05 -3.47 -24.55
C ARG A 411 -11.61 -3.45 -25.06
N PRO A 412 -10.97 -4.62 -25.27
CA PRO A 412 -9.64 -4.68 -25.87
C PRO A 412 -9.54 -3.94 -27.21
N TRP A 413 -8.34 -3.48 -27.55
CA TRP A 413 -8.11 -2.81 -28.84
C TRP A 413 -8.27 -3.78 -30.01
N ASN A 414 -8.99 -3.35 -31.05
CA ASN A 414 -9.10 -4.11 -32.28
C ASN A 414 -7.93 -3.85 -33.25
N LYS A 415 -7.15 -2.78 -33.03
CA LYS A 415 -5.94 -2.43 -33.83
C LYS A 415 -5.04 -1.55 -32.98
N SER A 416 -3.71 -1.63 -33.20
CA SER A 416 -2.74 -0.70 -32.63
C SER A 416 -3.00 0.71 -33.16
N VAL A 417 -3.46 1.59 -32.29
CA VAL A 417 -3.54 3.03 -32.55
C VAL A 417 -2.29 3.67 -31.96
N THR A 418 -1.40 4.17 -32.81
CA THR A 418 -0.30 5.03 -32.35
C THR A 418 -0.89 6.39 -32.00
N PRO A 419 -0.82 6.85 -30.74
CA PRO A 419 -1.32 8.17 -30.40
C PRO A 419 -0.43 9.24 -31.03
N THR A 420 -1.03 10.11 -31.82
CA THR A 420 -0.39 11.32 -32.35
C THR A 420 -0.65 12.49 -31.39
N ILE A 421 0.40 13.19 -31.02
CA ILE A 421 0.34 14.45 -30.27
C ILE A 421 0.39 15.60 -31.32
N PRO A 422 -0.43 16.67 -31.19
CA PRO A 422 -1.04 17.26 -30.00
C PRO A 422 -2.52 16.88 -29.80
N PHE A 423 -2.92 16.81 -28.53
CA PHE A 423 -4.25 16.46 -28.10
C PHE A 423 -5.21 17.65 -28.18
N ASP A 424 -6.29 17.53 -28.96
CA ASP A 424 -7.50 18.29 -28.67
C ASP A 424 -8.23 17.66 -27.45
N ALA A 425 -9.32 18.24 -27.00
CA ALA A 425 -10.08 17.76 -25.85
C ALA A 425 -10.62 16.32 -26.04
N VAL A 426 -10.95 15.94 -27.28
CA VAL A 426 -11.48 14.63 -27.64
C VAL A 426 -10.34 13.59 -27.58
N ASP A 427 -9.18 13.94 -28.10
CA ASP A 427 -7.99 13.10 -28.07
C ASP A 427 -7.53 12.87 -26.63
N LEU A 428 -7.59 13.88 -25.76
CA LEU A 428 -7.27 13.75 -24.35
C LEU A 428 -8.21 12.76 -23.64
N ALA A 429 -9.52 12.89 -23.86
CA ALA A 429 -10.49 11.98 -23.25
C ALA A 429 -10.31 10.54 -23.74
N ASN A 430 -10.00 10.35 -25.03
CA ASN A 430 -9.66 9.02 -25.58
C ASN A 430 -8.39 8.46 -24.95
N PHE A 431 -7.34 9.25 -24.85
CA PHE A 431 -6.08 8.87 -24.23
C PHE A 431 -6.29 8.47 -22.76
N GLN A 432 -7.02 9.24 -21.98
CA GLN A 432 -7.31 8.93 -20.58
C GLN A 432 -8.08 7.61 -20.44
N ARG A 433 -9.04 7.34 -21.33
CA ARG A 433 -9.72 6.05 -21.40
C ARG A 433 -8.77 4.90 -21.75
N ASP A 434 -7.81 5.13 -22.63
CA ASP A 434 -6.81 4.14 -23.00
C ASP A 434 -5.88 3.79 -21.82
N VAL A 435 -5.52 4.77 -20.99
CA VAL A 435 -4.76 4.54 -19.74
C VAL A 435 -5.53 3.61 -18.79
N ILE A 436 -6.83 3.89 -18.57
CA ILE A 436 -7.68 3.02 -17.72
C ILE A 436 -7.87 1.64 -18.37
N ARG A 437 -8.11 1.58 -19.68
CA ARG A 437 -8.27 0.34 -20.43
C ARG A 437 -7.03 -0.55 -20.28
N ALA A 438 -5.83 0.03 -20.43
CA ALA A 438 -4.57 -0.66 -20.21
C ALA A 438 -4.52 -1.26 -18.79
N ASN A 439 -4.83 -0.45 -17.78
CA ASN A 439 -4.84 -0.88 -16.38
C ASN A 439 -5.85 -2.02 -16.12
N ILE A 440 -7.06 -1.94 -16.66
CA ILE A 440 -8.10 -2.96 -16.56
C ILE A 440 -7.58 -4.31 -17.08
N HIS A 441 -7.09 -4.35 -18.32
CA HIS A 441 -6.69 -5.60 -18.96
C HIS A 441 -5.40 -6.18 -18.38
N VAL A 442 -4.43 -5.34 -18.07
CA VAL A 442 -3.19 -5.77 -17.40
C VAL A 442 -3.48 -6.36 -16.02
N THR A 443 -4.28 -5.67 -15.21
CA THR A 443 -4.68 -6.16 -13.87
C THR A 443 -5.48 -7.46 -13.94
N HIS A 444 -6.40 -7.56 -14.89
CA HIS A 444 -7.20 -8.76 -15.10
C HIS A 444 -6.32 -10.00 -15.39
N LEU A 445 -5.35 -9.88 -16.29
CA LEU A 445 -4.43 -10.97 -16.61
C LEU A 445 -3.48 -11.27 -15.44
N TRP A 446 -2.96 -10.24 -14.78
CA TRP A 446 -2.10 -10.43 -13.61
C TRP A 446 -2.79 -11.20 -12.48
N LEU A 447 -4.03 -10.84 -12.15
CA LEU A 447 -4.80 -11.53 -11.10
C LEU A 447 -5.11 -12.99 -11.47
N GLN A 448 -5.31 -13.30 -12.74
CA GLN A 448 -5.43 -14.70 -13.20
C GLN A 448 -4.13 -15.47 -12.94
N VAL A 449 -2.97 -14.92 -13.31
CA VAL A 449 -1.67 -15.55 -13.02
C VAL A 449 -1.50 -15.79 -11.52
N MET A 450 -1.84 -14.82 -10.68
CA MET A 450 -1.72 -14.93 -9.23
C MET A 450 -2.64 -16.02 -8.64
N LEU A 451 -3.86 -16.16 -9.16
CA LEU A 451 -4.76 -17.25 -8.76
C LEU A 451 -4.25 -18.62 -9.24
N LEU A 452 -3.71 -18.70 -10.46
CA LEU A 452 -3.07 -19.91 -10.97
C LEU A 452 -1.88 -20.32 -10.09
N ASP A 453 -1.03 -19.39 -9.65
CA ASP A 453 0.08 -19.68 -8.73
C ASP A 453 -0.42 -20.22 -7.37
N GLN A 454 -1.50 -19.65 -6.84
CA GLN A 454 -2.11 -20.14 -5.60
C GLN A 454 -2.72 -21.53 -5.75
N ILE A 455 -3.34 -21.83 -6.90
CA ILE A 455 -3.88 -23.14 -7.23
C ILE A 455 -2.75 -24.17 -7.31
N ASP A 456 -1.67 -23.84 -8.02
CA ASP A 456 -0.49 -24.71 -8.16
C ASP A 456 0.14 -25.04 -6.80
N ALA A 457 0.33 -24.03 -5.96
CA ALA A 457 0.86 -24.20 -4.59
C ALA A 457 -0.02 -25.08 -3.69
N LEU A 458 -1.34 -25.13 -3.93
CA LEU A 458 -2.26 -26.02 -3.20
C LEU A 458 -2.21 -27.44 -3.77
N ARG A 459 -2.10 -27.60 -5.09
CA ARG A 459 -2.03 -28.89 -5.79
C ARG A 459 -0.72 -29.62 -5.48
N SER A 460 0.40 -28.92 -5.45
CA SER A 460 1.71 -29.49 -5.16
C SER A 460 1.82 -30.11 -3.74
N ARG A 461 0.84 -29.85 -2.89
CA ARG A 461 0.74 -30.46 -1.54
C ARG A 461 -0.14 -31.72 -1.49
N SER A 462 -0.84 -32.03 -2.59
CA SER A 462 -1.64 -33.25 -2.72
C SER A 462 -0.95 -34.19 -3.71
N ASP A 463 -0.60 -35.41 -3.27
CA ASP A 463 0.09 -36.42 -4.09
C ASP A 463 -0.74 -37.01 -5.25
N ASP A 464 -1.98 -36.55 -5.44
CA ASP A 464 -3.00 -37.20 -6.29
C ASP A 464 -3.42 -36.37 -7.52
N THR A 465 -2.44 -35.75 -8.20
CA THR A 465 -2.77 -34.98 -9.44
C THR A 465 -2.54 -35.82 -10.69
N SER A 466 -3.60 -36.01 -11.51
CA SER A 466 -3.49 -36.68 -12.78
C SER A 466 -2.63 -35.92 -13.79
N ARG A 467 -1.89 -36.64 -14.65
CA ARG A 467 -1.04 -36.05 -15.72
C ARG A 467 -1.87 -35.15 -16.66
N SER A 468 -3.13 -35.49 -16.93
CA SER A 468 -4.01 -34.69 -17.81
C SER A 468 -4.40 -33.35 -17.20
N GLU A 469 -4.66 -33.30 -15.87
CA GLU A 469 -4.95 -32.04 -15.16
C GLU A 469 -3.73 -31.12 -15.11
N ASN A 470 -2.53 -31.68 -15.02
CA ASN A 470 -1.28 -30.90 -15.07
C ASN A 470 -1.08 -30.26 -16.45
N LEU A 471 -1.35 -30.98 -17.53
CA LEU A 471 -1.26 -30.45 -18.90
C LEU A 471 -2.27 -29.31 -19.12
N ALA A 472 -3.55 -29.52 -18.78
CA ALA A 472 -4.58 -28.48 -18.90
C ALA A 472 -4.25 -27.21 -18.12
N PHE A 473 -3.65 -27.36 -16.94
CA PHE A 473 -3.21 -26.25 -16.13
C PHE A 473 -2.01 -25.48 -16.75
N CYS A 474 -1.07 -26.20 -17.36
CA CYS A 474 0.05 -25.58 -18.09
C CYS A 474 -0.46 -24.84 -19.33
N ASP A 475 -1.40 -25.41 -20.07
CA ASP A 475 -1.99 -24.78 -21.27
C ASP A 475 -2.73 -23.49 -20.88
N GLU A 476 -3.46 -23.50 -19.76
CA GLU A 476 -4.13 -22.32 -19.24
C GLU A 476 -3.17 -21.20 -18.86
N ARG A 477 -2.03 -21.51 -18.23
CA ARG A 477 -0.98 -20.54 -17.93
C ARG A 477 -0.34 -19.97 -19.18
N GLU A 478 -0.07 -20.82 -20.17
CA GLU A 478 0.49 -20.40 -21.44
C GLU A 478 -0.45 -19.45 -22.18
N ASP A 479 -1.76 -19.73 -22.14
CA ASP A 479 -2.76 -18.88 -22.78
C ASP A 479 -2.85 -17.50 -22.15
N VAL A 480 -2.95 -17.41 -20.82
CA VAL A 480 -2.91 -16.11 -20.11
C VAL A 480 -1.62 -15.35 -20.40
N SER A 481 -0.51 -16.08 -20.50
CA SER A 481 0.80 -15.54 -20.81
C SER A 481 0.88 -14.93 -22.20
N ARG A 482 0.32 -15.63 -23.18
CA ARG A 482 0.25 -15.16 -24.56
C ARG A 482 -0.61 -13.90 -24.66
N GLN A 483 -1.80 -13.91 -24.03
CA GLN A 483 -2.68 -12.74 -23.98
C GLN A 483 -1.99 -11.53 -23.38
N PHE A 484 -1.17 -11.72 -22.33
CA PHE A 484 -0.41 -10.62 -21.72
C PHE A 484 0.64 -10.02 -22.65
N LEU A 485 1.38 -10.87 -23.40
CA LEU A 485 2.35 -10.40 -24.39
C LEU A 485 1.67 -9.66 -25.55
N ASP A 486 0.56 -10.20 -26.05
CA ASP A 486 -0.21 -9.57 -27.12
C ASP A 486 -0.72 -8.20 -26.68
N LEU A 487 -1.18 -8.10 -25.42
CA LEU A 487 -1.61 -6.84 -24.83
C LEU A 487 -0.46 -5.83 -24.75
N LEU A 488 0.71 -6.21 -24.23
CA LEU A 488 1.86 -5.31 -24.14
C LEU A 488 2.34 -4.84 -25.52
N ASN A 489 2.28 -5.70 -26.53
CA ASN A 489 2.65 -5.35 -27.89
C ASN A 489 1.63 -4.42 -28.57
N SER A 490 0.38 -4.43 -28.12
CA SER A 490 -0.69 -3.57 -28.66
C SER A 490 -0.76 -2.19 -28.01
N LEU A 491 -0.10 -1.98 -26.86
CA LEU A 491 -0.16 -0.77 -26.07
C LEU A 491 1.04 0.15 -26.30
N GLY A 492 0.77 1.44 -26.45
CA GLY A 492 1.82 2.47 -26.47
C GLY A 492 2.40 2.73 -25.09
N GLN A 493 3.71 3.05 -25.02
CA GLN A 493 4.39 3.41 -23.78
C GLN A 493 3.63 4.46 -22.93
N PRO A 494 3.07 5.55 -23.50
CA PRO A 494 2.39 6.57 -22.69
C PRO A 494 1.17 6.04 -21.93
N SER A 495 0.45 5.04 -22.43
CA SER A 495 -0.70 4.44 -21.75
C SER A 495 -0.28 3.44 -20.64
N LEU A 496 0.93 2.88 -20.73
CA LEU A 496 1.46 1.92 -19.75
C LEU A 496 2.25 2.60 -18.63
N GLU A 497 2.98 3.66 -18.93
CA GLU A 497 3.90 4.32 -18.01
C GLU A 497 3.26 4.74 -16.67
N PRO A 498 2.04 5.32 -16.63
CA PRO A 498 1.40 5.70 -15.37
C PRO A 498 1.09 4.53 -14.43
N ASN A 499 1.10 3.29 -14.92
CA ASN A 499 0.96 2.08 -14.08
C ASN A 499 2.22 1.79 -13.24
N GLY A 500 3.34 2.43 -13.56
CA GLY A 500 4.57 2.44 -12.77
C GLY A 500 5.22 1.07 -12.59
N LEU A 501 5.95 0.91 -11.47
CA LEU A 501 6.66 -0.32 -11.13
C LEU A 501 5.74 -1.54 -10.93
N SER A 502 4.47 -1.34 -10.68
CA SER A 502 3.51 -2.45 -10.57
C SER A 502 3.51 -3.27 -11.85
N LEU A 503 3.47 -2.61 -13.01
CA LEU A 503 3.53 -3.29 -14.31
C LEU A 503 4.84 -4.07 -14.50
N VAL A 504 5.98 -3.48 -14.12
CA VAL A 504 7.30 -4.13 -14.23
C VAL A 504 7.39 -5.34 -13.29
N SER A 505 6.87 -5.23 -12.09
CA SER A 505 6.84 -6.35 -11.13
C SER A 505 6.00 -7.51 -11.68
N TRP A 506 4.89 -7.23 -12.35
CA TRP A 506 4.05 -8.23 -13.00
C TRP A 506 4.77 -8.92 -14.17
N TYR A 507 5.49 -8.15 -14.98
CA TYR A 507 6.31 -8.68 -16.07
C TYR A 507 7.43 -9.60 -15.56
N LEU A 508 8.10 -9.25 -14.46
CA LEU A 508 9.16 -10.06 -13.86
C LEU A 508 8.62 -11.36 -13.23
N VAL A 509 7.45 -11.32 -12.60
CA VAL A 509 6.75 -12.53 -12.13
C VAL A 509 6.40 -13.42 -13.31
N TYR A 510 5.91 -12.83 -14.39
CA TYR A 510 5.62 -13.52 -15.64
C TYR A 510 6.86 -14.21 -16.26
N LEU A 511 7.99 -13.49 -16.41
CA LEU A 511 9.24 -14.05 -16.97
C LEU A 511 9.77 -15.22 -16.13
N LYS A 512 9.73 -15.11 -14.79
CA LYS A 512 10.12 -16.23 -13.92
C LYS A 512 9.26 -17.46 -14.17
N ILE A 513 7.99 -17.30 -14.33
CA ILE A 513 7.03 -18.38 -14.56
C ILE A 513 7.26 -19.02 -15.93
N SER A 514 7.38 -18.23 -16.98
CA SER A 514 7.62 -18.70 -18.35
C SER A 514 8.97 -19.44 -18.47
N PHE A 515 10.02 -18.94 -17.80
CA PHE A 515 11.36 -19.55 -17.83
C PHE A 515 11.44 -20.87 -17.07
N PHE A 516 10.72 -21.01 -15.96
CA PHE A 516 10.66 -22.27 -15.20
C PHE A 516 9.91 -23.36 -15.97
N TYR A 517 8.83 -23.03 -16.70
CA TYR A 517 8.01 -24.01 -17.41
C TYR A 517 8.59 -24.45 -18.75
N THR A 518 9.27 -23.58 -19.48
CA THR A 518 10.04 -24.00 -20.68
C THR A 518 11.14 -24.98 -20.28
N ASN A 519 11.85 -24.77 -19.18
CA ASN A 519 12.88 -25.70 -18.69
C ASN A 519 12.34 -27.03 -18.15
N THR A 520 11.12 -27.08 -17.62
CA THR A 520 10.49 -28.34 -17.17
C THR A 520 9.90 -29.14 -18.32
N ARG A 521 9.39 -28.50 -19.38
CA ARG A 521 8.97 -29.19 -20.61
C ARG A 521 10.14 -29.85 -21.34
N PHE A 522 11.34 -29.23 -21.33
CA PHE A 522 12.55 -29.81 -21.94
C PHE A 522 13.24 -30.89 -21.10
N LYS A 523 12.94 -31.02 -19.82
CA LYS A 523 13.47 -32.11 -18.96
C LYS A 523 12.54 -33.32 -18.85
N GLY A 524 11.37 -33.27 -19.44
CA GLY A 524 10.37 -34.36 -19.48
C GLY A 524 10.17 -35.01 -20.85
N LEU A 525 10.96 -34.60 -21.85
CA LEU A 525 11.16 -35.27 -23.12
C LEU A 525 12.53 -35.96 -23.10
#